data_77141936ba87bf976c27d7c2ee0151a3
#
_entry.id   77141936ba87bf976c27d7c2ee0151a3
#
_cell.length_a   1.000
_cell.length_b   1.000
_cell.length_c   1.000
_cell.angle_alpha   90.00
_cell.angle_beta   90.00
_cell.angle_gamma   90.00
#
_symmetry.space_group_name_H-M   'P 1'
#
loop_
_entity.id
_entity.type
_entity.pdbx_description
1 polymer ?
#
loop_
_entity_poly.entity_id
_entity_poly.type
_entity_poly.pdbx_seq_one_letter_code
_entity_poly.pdbx_strand_id
1 'polypeptide(L)'
;KIGFSFARPEASRLFANEILQGAQVVHPLLKTQLRQLVAEKARILDGWIALGKLSAMDTTHFFFTVWSMTQTYADFDIQIAAVLGDDSHSETAQQRATDHVLRCVWRICGLE
;
A
#
# COMPACT_ATOMS: atom_id res chain seq x y z
N LYS A 1 3.14 6.54 -1.30
CA LYS A 1 3.36 5.53 -0.25
C LYS A 1 4.70 4.82 -0.38
N ILE A 2 5.05 4.37 -1.58
CA ILE A 2 6.30 3.60 -1.73
C ILE A 2 7.53 4.45 -1.42
N GLY A 3 7.53 5.73 -1.82
CA GLY A 3 8.61 6.65 -1.45
C GLY A 3 8.77 6.81 0.05
N PHE A 4 7.66 6.89 0.79
CA PHE A 4 7.68 6.94 2.24
C PHE A 4 8.26 5.66 2.86
N SER A 5 7.91 4.51 2.30
CA SER A 5 8.44 3.21 2.76
C SER A 5 9.97 3.14 2.63
N PHE A 6 10.53 3.71 1.55
CA PHE A 6 11.98 3.78 1.39
C PHE A 6 12.63 4.87 2.26
N ALA A 7 11.98 6.02 2.41
CA ALA A 7 12.53 7.16 3.15
C ALA A 7 12.41 7.00 4.67
N ARG A 8 11.30 6.43 5.15
CA ARG A 8 11.00 6.33 6.58
C ARG A 8 10.52 4.92 6.95
N PRO A 9 11.37 3.89 6.75
CA PRO A 9 10.96 2.52 7.06
C PRO A 9 10.69 2.30 8.55
N GLU A 10 11.40 3.02 9.43
CA GLU A 10 11.20 2.90 10.88
C GLU A 10 9.82 3.37 11.32
N ALA A 11 9.29 4.41 10.71
CA ALA A 11 7.95 4.91 11.01
C ALA A 11 6.88 3.92 10.58
N SER A 12 7.03 3.32 9.40
CA SER A 12 6.11 2.28 8.92
C SER A 12 6.13 1.06 9.84
N ARG A 13 7.33 0.58 10.22
CA ARG A 13 7.46 -0.58 11.10
C ARG A 13 6.88 -0.33 12.49
N LEU A 14 7.06 0.87 13.03
CA LEU A 14 6.47 1.21 14.33
C LEU A 14 4.95 1.13 14.29
N PHE A 15 4.34 1.67 13.24
CA PHE A 15 2.91 1.59 13.02
C PHE A 15 2.45 0.13 12.84
N ALA A 16 3.16 -0.64 12.03
CA ALA A 16 2.84 -2.04 11.79
C ALA A 16 2.90 -2.87 13.08
N ASN A 17 3.91 -2.65 13.92
CA ASN A 17 4.01 -3.32 15.21
C ASN A 17 2.83 -2.98 16.13
N GLU A 18 2.41 -1.72 16.17
CA GLU A 18 1.25 -1.30 16.94
C GLU A 18 -0.02 -2.02 16.47
N ILE A 19 -0.21 -2.11 15.15
CA ILE A 19 -1.35 -2.83 14.55
C ILE A 19 -1.31 -4.32 14.91
N LEU A 20 -0.14 -4.95 14.79
CA LEU A 20 0.03 -6.38 15.08
C LEU A 20 -0.23 -6.71 16.54
N GLN A 21 -0.01 -5.76 17.44
CA GLN A 21 -0.27 -5.91 18.88
C GLN A 21 -1.70 -5.56 19.28
N GLY A 22 -2.61 -5.36 18.31
CA GLY A 22 -4.01 -5.08 18.58
C GLY A 22 -4.40 -3.61 18.49
N ALA A 23 -3.45 -2.73 18.18
CA ALA A 23 -3.69 -1.30 17.95
C ALA A 23 -4.42 -0.61 19.12
N GLN A 24 -4.03 -0.89 20.36
CA GLN A 24 -4.73 -0.39 21.55
C GLN A 24 -4.82 1.14 21.59
N VAL A 25 -3.78 1.82 21.12
CA VAL A 25 -3.72 3.29 21.10
C VAL A 25 -4.43 3.87 19.89
N VAL A 26 -4.19 3.30 18.69
CA VAL A 26 -4.67 3.87 17.43
C VAL A 26 -6.01 3.28 16.97
N HIS A 27 -6.50 2.20 17.60
CA HIS A 27 -7.71 1.50 17.15
C HIS A 27 -8.94 2.41 17.03
N PRO A 28 -9.23 3.30 17.99
CA PRO A 28 -10.37 4.19 17.85
C PRO A 28 -10.27 5.09 16.61
N LEU A 29 -9.07 5.59 16.33
CA LEU A 29 -8.78 6.41 15.16
C LEU A 29 -8.98 5.61 13.86
N LEU A 30 -8.48 4.38 13.81
CA LEU A 30 -8.64 3.50 12.66
C LEU A 30 -10.11 3.19 12.40
N LYS A 31 -10.84 2.86 13.47
CA LYS A 31 -12.24 2.48 13.38
C LYS A 31 -13.13 3.62 12.89
N THR A 32 -12.80 4.86 13.22
CA THR A 32 -13.61 6.03 12.84
C THR A 32 -13.10 6.69 11.57
N GLN A 33 -11.88 7.26 11.62
CA GLN A 33 -11.37 8.11 10.55
C GLN A 33 -10.89 7.33 9.34
N LEU A 34 -10.13 6.26 9.55
CA LEU A 34 -9.62 5.47 8.43
C LEU A 34 -10.74 4.74 7.72
N ARG A 35 -11.66 4.15 8.47
CA ARG A 35 -12.83 3.47 7.89
C ARG A 35 -13.63 4.42 7.00
N GLN A 36 -13.87 5.64 7.48
CA GLN A 36 -14.61 6.65 6.73
C GLN A 36 -13.85 7.08 5.47
N LEU A 37 -12.56 7.32 5.60
CA LEU A 37 -11.72 7.71 4.46
C LEU A 37 -11.73 6.65 3.36
N VAL A 38 -11.56 5.38 3.73
CA VAL A 38 -11.60 4.28 2.77
C VAL A 38 -12.97 4.18 2.11
N ALA A 39 -14.05 4.30 2.89
CA ALA A 39 -15.41 4.25 2.36
C ALA A 39 -15.67 5.37 1.34
N GLU A 40 -15.20 6.58 1.61
CA GLU A 40 -15.34 7.71 0.68
C GLU A 40 -14.57 7.50 -0.61
N LYS A 41 -13.32 7.06 -0.52
CA LYS A 41 -12.47 6.80 -1.69
C LYS A 41 -12.98 5.62 -2.49
N ALA A 42 -13.44 4.56 -1.83
CA ALA A 42 -14.03 3.40 -2.49
C ALA A 42 -15.25 3.79 -3.32
N ARG A 43 -16.10 4.68 -2.81
CA ARG A 43 -17.25 5.16 -3.57
C ARG A 43 -16.86 5.88 -4.86
N ILE A 44 -15.78 6.65 -4.83
CA ILE A 44 -15.25 7.30 -6.05
C ILE A 44 -14.84 6.25 -7.07
N LEU A 45 -14.11 5.23 -6.63
CA LEU A 45 -13.69 4.14 -7.52
C LEU A 45 -14.89 3.35 -8.04
N ASP A 46 -15.89 3.09 -7.20
CA ASP A 46 -17.13 2.43 -7.62
C ASP A 46 -17.84 3.23 -8.73
N GLY A 47 -17.83 4.56 -8.61
CA GLY A 47 -18.38 5.43 -9.63
C GLY A 47 -17.63 5.29 -10.97
N TRP A 48 -16.31 5.21 -10.93
CA TRP A 48 -15.52 5.02 -12.15
C TRP A 48 -15.73 3.63 -12.76
N ILE A 49 -15.90 2.60 -11.94
CA ILE A 49 -16.24 1.26 -12.42
C ILE A 49 -17.61 1.28 -13.11
N ALA A 50 -18.59 1.95 -12.51
CA ALA A 50 -19.93 2.07 -13.08
C ALA A 50 -19.92 2.78 -14.44
N LEU A 51 -18.98 3.73 -14.62
CA LEU A 51 -18.80 4.44 -15.91
C LEU A 51 -17.94 3.67 -16.91
N GLY A 52 -17.50 2.47 -16.56
CA GLY A 52 -16.66 1.66 -17.45
C GLY A 52 -15.22 2.12 -17.55
N LYS A 53 -14.76 3.01 -16.67
CA LYS A 53 -13.40 3.55 -16.68
C LYS A 53 -12.38 2.62 -16.01
N LEU A 54 -12.83 1.80 -15.10
CA LEU A 54 -12.00 0.83 -14.38
C LEU A 54 -12.63 -0.55 -14.44
N SER A 55 -11.81 -1.59 -14.39
CA SER A 55 -12.29 -2.97 -14.27
C SER A 55 -13.03 -3.17 -12.96
N ALA A 56 -14.03 -4.03 -12.96
CA ALA A 56 -14.77 -4.39 -11.76
C ALA A 56 -13.83 -5.01 -10.73
N MET A 57 -13.94 -4.58 -9.48
CA MET A 57 -13.15 -5.09 -8.37
C MET A 57 -13.80 -4.70 -7.05
N ASP A 58 -13.40 -5.36 -5.96
CA ASP A 58 -13.76 -4.93 -4.61
C ASP A 58 -12.91 -3.73 -4.24
N THR A 59 -13.51 -2.55 -4.25
CA THR A 59 -12.78 -1.28 -4.05
C THR A 59 -12.24 -1.11 -2.64
N THR A 60 -12.88 -1.68 -1.64
CA THR A 60 -12.36 -1.68 -0.27
C THR A 60 -11.10 -2.55 -0.17
N HIS A 61 -11.15 -3.77 -0.67
CA HIS A 61 -10.01 -4.68 -0.65
C HIS A 61 -8.88 -4.21 -1.57
N PHE A 62 -9.18 -3.43 -2.58
CA PHE A 62 -8.16 -2.77 -3.40
C PHE A 62 -7.20 -1.93 -2.55
N PHE A 63 -7.73 -1.20 -1.56
CA PHE A 63 -6.87 -0.42 -0.65
C PHE A 63 -5.96 -1.32 0.18
N PHE A 64 -6.46 -2.46 0.65
CA PHE A 64 -5.62 -3.42 1.38
C PHE A 64 -4.48 -3.94 0.49
N THR A 65 -4.77 -4.21 -0.77
CA THR A 65 -3.76 -4.64 -1.73
C THR A 65 -2.71 -3.56 -1.96
N VAL A 66 -3.12 -2.31 -2.15
CA VAL A 66 -2.18 -1.18 -2.33
C VAL A 66 -1.31 -1.02 -1.09
N TRP A 67 -1.88 -1.11 0.10
CA TRP A 67 -1.10 -1.02 1.34
C TRP A 67 -0.06 -2.12 1.41
N SER A 68 -0.45 -3.36 1.15
CA SER A 68 0.49 -4.50 1.20
C SER A 68 1.61 -4.37 0.18
N MET A 69 1.31 -3.94 -1.04
CA MET A 69 2.31 -3.75 -2.08
C MET A 69 3.32 -2.65 -1.77
N THR A 70 2.92 -1.64 -1.00
CA THR A 70 3.78 -0.47 -0.74
C THR A 70 4.50 -0.57 0.60
N GLN A 71 3.81 -1.02 1.65
CA GLN A 71 4.38 -1.08 3.00
C GLN A 71 5.38 -2.22 3.17
N THR A 72 5.29 -3.25 2.36
CA THR A 72 6.19 -4.41 2.43
C THR A 72 7.66 -3.99 2.32
N TYR A 73 7.97 -2.97 1.53
CA TYR A 73 9.33 -2.47 1.34
C TYR A 73 9.94 -1.85 2.61
N ALA A 74 9.10 -1.43 3.55
CA ALA A 74 9.54 -0.94 4.85
C ALA A 74 9.43 -2.02 5.91
N ASP A 75 8.24 -2.64 6.02
CA ASP A 75 7.91 -3.54 7.12
C ASP A 75 8.70 -4.85 7.04
N PHE A 76 9.04 -5.27 5.84
CA PHE A 76 9.80 -6.49 5.57
C PHE A 76 11.09 -6.21 4.80
N ASP A 77 11.71 -5.08 5.09
CA ASP A 77 12.93 -4.64 4.39
C ASP A 77 14.09 -5.64 4.55
N ILE A 78 14.17 -6.33 5.68
CA ILE A 78 15.18 -7.37 5.88
C ILE A 78 15.00 -8.51 4.89
N GLN A 79 13.76 -8.94 4.68
CA GLN A 79 13.45 -9.99 3.71
C GLN A 79 13.74 -9.52 2.28
N ILE A 80 13.35 -8.32 1.96
CA ILE A 80 13.59 -7.71 0.63
C ILE A 80 15.10 -7.63 0.37
N ALA A 81 15.87 -7.13 1.35
CA ALA A 81 17.33 -7.03 1.23
C ALA A 81 18.00 -8.39 1.06
N ALA A 82 17.49 -9.41 1.76
CA ALA A 82 18.03 -10.77 1.62
C ALA A 82 17.90 -11.31 0.19
N VAL A 83 16.81 -10.94 -0.50
CA VAL A 83 16.58 -11.36 -1.89
C VAL A 83 17.32 -10.48 -2.89
N LEU A 84 17.30 -9.16 -2.72
CA LEU A 84 17.87 -8.20 -3.66
C LEU A 84 19.40 -8.02 -3.50
N GLY A 85 19.93 -8.31 -2.31
CA GLY A 85 21.35 -8.10 -2.02
C GLY A 85 21.66 -6.69 -1.58
N ASP A 86 22.94 -6.29 -1.74
CA ASP A 86 23.48 -5.06 -1.16
C ASP A 86 22.87 -3.77 -1.71
N ASP A 87 22.28 -3.82 -2.92
CA ASP A 87 21.72 -2.65 -3.59
C ASP A 87 20.24 -2.42 -3.28
N SER A 88 19.69 -3.10 -2.27
CA SER A 88 18.25 -3.09 -1.96
C SER A 88 17.70 -1.69 -1.66
N HIS A 89 18.54 -0.75 -1.22
CA HIS A 89 18.12 0.62 -0.89
C HIS A 89 18.59 1.65 -1.93
N SER A 90 19.15 1.21 -3.05
CA SER A 90 19.60 2.12 -4.11
C SER A 90 18.42 2.81 -4.79
N GLU A 91 18.71 3.93 -5.48
CA GLU A 91 17.70 4.61 -6.30
C GLU A 91 17.15 3.69 -7.38
N THR A 92 17.99 2.86 -7.97
CA THR A 92 17.58 1.88 -8.98
C THR A 92 16.61 0.87 -8.39
N ALA A 93 16.88 0.36 -7.20
CA ALA A 93 15.97 -0.57 -6.52
C ALA A 93 14.62 0.10 -6.21
N GLN A 94 14.64 1.33 -5.73
CA GLN A 94 13.41 2.09 -5.47
C GLN A 94 12.62 2.32 -6.75
N GLN A 95 13.29 2.68 -7.85
CA GLN A 95 12.62 2.90 -9.13
C GLN A 95 11.99 1.62 -9.67
N ARG A 96 12.71 0.50 -9.57
CA ARG A 96 12.17 -0.81 -9.99
C ARG A 96 10.94 -1.19 -9.17
N ALA A 97 10.97 -0.97 -7.86
CA ALA A 97 9.83 -1.23 -6.98
C ALA A 97 8.63 -0.36 -7.36
N THR A 98 8.87 0.93 -7.58
CA THR A 98 7.83 1.88 -7.96
C THR A 98 7.20 1.49 -9.30
N ASP A 99 8.00 1.19 -10.31
CA ASP A 99 7.53 0.80 -11.63
C ASP A 99 6.70 -0.49 -11.55
N HIS A 100 7.17 -1.45 -10.77
CA HIS A 100 6.45 -2.72 -10.60
C HIS A 100 5.08 -2.52 -9.93
N VAL A 101 5.04 -1.76 -8.83
CA VAL A 101 3.80 -1.51 -8.10
C VAL A 101 2.80 -0.76 -8.99
N LEU A 102 3.26 0.28 -9.70
CA LEU A 102 2.38 1.02 -10.62
C LEU A 102 1.81 0.11 -11.70
N ARG A 103 2.63 -0.76 -12.27
CA ARG A 103 2.17 -1.71 -13.29
C ARG A 103 1.11 -2.66 -12.73
N CYS A 104 1.32 -3.17 -11.52
CA CYS A 104 0.34 -4.02 -10.86
C CYS A 104 -1.00 -3.29 -10.64
N VAL A 105 -0.94 -2.06 -10.14
CA VAL A 105 -2.14 -1.25 -9.93
C VAL A 105 -2.89 -1.02 -11.25
N TRP A 106 -2.16 -0.66 -12.31
CA TRP A 106 -2.77 -0.41 -13.61
C TRP A 106 -3.44 -1.65 -14.18
N ARG A 107 -2.82 -2.82 -14.02
CA ARG A 107 -3.43 -4.09 -14.45
C ARG A 107 -4.69 -4.43 -13.66
N ILE A 108 -4.66 -4.24 -12.34
CA ILE A 108 -5.84 -4.45 -11.49
C ILE A 108 -6.98 -3.56 -11.97
N CYS A 109 -6.67 -2.31 -12.29
CA CYS A 109 -7.66 -1.34 -12.74
C CYS A 109 -8.09 -1.51 -14.20
N GLY A 110 -7.42 -2.37 -14.95
CA GLY A 110 -7.73 -2.59 -16.37
C GLY A 110 -7.28 -1.44 -17.27
N LEU A 111 -6.25 -0.69 -16.85
CA LEU A 111 -5.74 0.48 -17.59
C LEU A 111 -4.54 0.16 -18.46
N GLU A 112 -4.05 -1.07 -18.44
CA GLU A 112 -2.90 -1.49 -19.24
C GLU A 112 -3.31 -2.47 -20.34
#